data_a64eb8b906d8f36473c7ebeeb3258310
#
_entry.id   a64eb8b906d8f36473c7ebeeb3258310
#
_cell.length_a   1.000
_cell.length_b   1.000
_cell.length_c   1.000
_cell.angle_alpha   90.00
_cell.angle_beta   90.00
_cell.angle_gamma   90.00
#
_symmetry.space_group_name_H-M   'P 1'
#
loop_
_entity.id
_entity.type
_entity.pdbx_description
1 polymer ?
#
loop_
_entity_poly.entity_id
_entity_poly.type
_entity_poly.pdbx_seq_one_letter_code
_entity_poly.pdbx_strand_id
1 'polypeptide(L)'
;MSDREEKTGKNDNGKKNKGGKRNKIVAIEMIILVLLIMTAVAIFIQRDKSVKEAAKIHNQKAKKTEQTPQAAQKENEIEEETEGTEEETGDRDASVPDRSNFAVQPGVPVGTTEQSDEKIVYLTLDDGPSDNTQAVLDILDKYNAKATFFVTGEMPEYKDMIKAAYDKGHTIGMHTYSHDYAKVYASVDAYFQDLDQIGQMVQEEIGYVPCFIRFPGGSSNTVSKKYTAGIMSTLVQEVQNRGYQYYDWNGSSGDGSVRTTEELVAQATSFDSNNIILLCHDSHGKQTTVEALPQIIEHYQSLGYTFKALDRDSFVAHHGVNN
;
A
#
# COMPACT_ATOMS: atom_id res chain seq x y z
N MET A 1 -95.68 -10.63 -0.61
CA MET A 1 -95.79 -9.78 0.62
C MET A 1 -94.37 -9.36 0.91
N SER A 2 -94.12 -8.28 0.63
CA SER A 2 -94.02 -6.86 0.98
C SER A 2 -92.54 -6.47 0.91
N ASP A 3 -92.13 -5.72 -0.09
CA ASP A 3 -91.96 -4.26 -0.19
C ASP A 3 -90.96 -3.67 0.84
N ARG A 4 -89.89 -3.04 0.39
CA ARG A 4 -89.60 -1.61 0.24
C ARG A 4 -88.09 -1.43 0.17
N GLU A 5 -87.61 -0.95 -0.98
CA GLU A 5 -87.21 0.44 -1.33
C GLU A 5 -86.19 1.05 -0.36
N GLU A 6 -85.05 1.34 -0.99
CA GLU A 6 -84.51 2.65 -1.47
C GLU A 6 -83.74 3.43 -0.40
N LYS A 7 -82.44 3.69 -0.66
CA LYS A 7 -82.00 5.06 -0.96
C LYS A 7 -80.48 5.11 -1.23
N THR A 8 -80.22 5.64 -2.38
CA THR A 8 -78.96 6.20 -2.91
C THR A 8 -78.36 7.23 -1.95
N GLY A 9 -77.00 7.20 -1.82
CA GLY A 9 -76.22 8.26 -1.23
C GLY A 9 -74.83 8.31 -1.84
N LYS A 10 -74.72 9.02 -2.95
CA LYS A 10 -73.41 9.48 -3.45
C LYS A 10 -72.75 10.32 -2.37
N ASN A 11 -71.45 10.00 -2.08
CA ASN A 11 -70.53 11.00 -1.57
C ASN A 11 -69.21 10.88 -2.32
N ASP A 12 -69.11 11.70 -3.32
CA ASP A 12 -67.90 12.04 -4.05
C ASP A 12 -67.24 13.19 -3.28
N ASN A 13 -66.09 12.93 -2.64
CA ASN A 13 -65.11 13.95 -2.25
C ASN A 13 -63.90 13.30 -1.57
N GLY A 14 -62.79 13.16 -2.30
CA GLY A 14 -61.54 12.70 -1.71
C GLY A 14 -60.36 12.46 -2.63
N LYS A 15 -60.38 13.04 -3.85
CA LYS A 15 -59.25 12.97 -4.77
C LYS A 15 -58.81 14.36 -5.26
N LYS A 16 -58.22 15.16 -4.38
CA LYS A 16 -57.43 16.35 -4.78
C LYS A 16 -56.51 16.69 -3.59
N ASN A 17 -55.28 16.17 -3.56
CA ASN A 17 -54.08 16.85 -3.05
C ASN A 17 -52.83 15.97 -2.87
N LYS A 18 -52.70 14.84 -3.56
CA LYS A 18 -51.46 14.05 -3.49
C LYS A 18 -50.44 14.39 -4.59
N GLY A 19 -50.82 15.00 -5.70
CA GLY A 19 -49.93 15.37 -6.83
C GLY A 19 -49.02 16.55 -6.53
N GLY A 20 -49.50 17.57 -5.86
CA GLY A 20 -48.74 18.81 -5.61
C GLY A 20 -47.59 18.67 -4.60
N LYS A 21 -47.66 17.76 -3.64
CA LYS A 21 -46.58 17.49 -2.70
C LYS A 21 -45.42 16.68 -3.34
N ARG A 22 -45.77 15.71 -4.18
CA ARG A 22 -44.84 14.85 -4.86
C ARG A 22 -43.96 15.64 -5.88
N ASN A 23 -44.60 16.55 -6.64
CA ASN A 23 -43.90 17.41 -7.61
C ASN A 23 -42.96 18.42 -6.89
N LYS A 24 -43.31 18.90 -5.71
CA LYS A 24 -42.45 19.80 -4.93
C LYS A 24 -41.22 19.07 -4.35
N ILE A 25 -41.39 17.81 -3.93
CA ILE A 25 -40.25 16.98 -3.41
C ILE A 25 -39.26 16.70 -4.55
N VAL A 26 -39.74 16.25 -5.71
CA VAL A 26 -38.90 16.00 -6.91
C VAL A 26 -38.18 17.28 -7.37
N ALA A 27 -38.84 18.43 -7.30
CA ALA A 27 -38.18 19.70 -7.64
C ALA A 27 -37.07 20.09 -6.65
N ILE A 28 -37.25 19.81 -5.37
CA ILE A 28 -36.23 20.07 -4.33
C ILE A 28 -35.03 19.12 -4.52
N GLU A 29 -35.26 17.83 -4.77
CA GLU A 29 -34.22 16.85 -5.05
C GLU A 29 -33.41 17.21 -6.27
N MET A 30 -34.04 17.67 -7.36
CA MET A 30 -33.36 18.15 -8.55
C MET A 30 -32.50 19.40 -8.29
N ILE A 31 -32.97 20.33 -7.45
CA ILE A 31 -32.20 21.53 -7.08
C ILE A 31 -30.97 21.14 -6.25
N ILE A 32 -31.12 20.21 -5.30
CA ILE A 32 -30.00 19.71 -4.49
C ILE A 32 -28.97 19.01 -5.39
N LEU A 33 -29.41 18.19 -6.32
CA LEU A 33 -28.51 17.51 -7.27
C LEU A 33 -27.74 18.51 -8.13
N VAL A 34 -28.39 19.54 -8.64
CA VAL A 34 -27.73 20.60 -9.43
C VAL A 34 -26.69 21.35 -8.58
N LEU A 35 -27.01 21.67 -7.33
CA LEU A 35 -26.08 22.33 -6.40
C LEU A 35 -24.84 21.44 -6.09
N LEU A 36 -25.05 20.13 -5.93
CA LEU A 36 -23.94 19.18 -5.71
C LEU A 36 -23.03 19.06 -6.95
N ILE A 37 -23.62 19.06 -8.14
CA ILE A 37 -22.84 19.06 -9.40
C ILE A 37 -22.06 20.37 -9.54
N MET A 38 -22.66 21.52 -9.25
CA MET A 38 -21.98 22.82 -9.33
C MET A 38 -20.83 22.93 -8.32
N THR A 39 -20.99 22.38 -7.11
CA THR A 39 -19.89 22.34 -6.11
C THR A 39 -18.76 21.42 -6.55
N ALA A 40 -19.08 20.24 -7.10
CA ALA A 40 -18.07 19.32 -7.63
C ALA A 40 -17.27 19.92 -8.78
N VAL A 41 -17.95 20.62 -9.70
CA VAL A 41 -17.30 21.35 -10.83
C VAL A 41 -16.42 22.48 -10.30
N ALA A 42 -16.86 23.22 -9.30
CA ALA A 42 -16.06 24.31 -8.70
C ALA A 42 -14.79 23.78 -8.05
N ILE A 43 -14.88 22.65 -7.32
CA ILE A 43 -13.72 21.98 -6.70
C ILE A 43 -12.75 21.49 -7.78
N PHE A 44 -13.26 20.90 -8.87
CA PHE A 44 -12.44 20.43 -9.98
C PHE A 44 -11.67 21.58 -10.66
N ILE A 45 -12.34 22.72 -10.92
CA ILE A 45 -11.70 23.91 -11.52
C ILE A 45 -10.63 24.48 -10.60
N GLN A 46 -10.87 24.48 -9.28
CA GLN A 46 -9.92 24.99 -8.31
C GLN A 46 -8.68 24.10 -8.22
N ARG A 47 -8.86 22.77 -8.29
CA ARG A 47 -7.78 21.79 -8.33
C ARG A 47 -6.92 21.92 -9.61
N ASP A 48 -7.55 22.11 -10.78
CA ASP A 48 -6.83 22.32 -12.05
C ASP A 48 -6.00 23.63 -12.04
N LYS A 49 -6.50 24.70 -11.39
CA LYS A 49 -5.72 25.94 -11.18
C LYS A 49 -4.50 25.72 -10.29
N SER A 50 -4.67 24.98 -9.19
CA SER A 50 -3.57 24.70 -8.26
C SER A 50 -2.45 23.87 -8.92
N VAL A 51 -2.81 22.87 -9.72
CA VAL A 51 -1.85 22.04 -10.48
C VAL A 51 -1.09 22.88 -11.51
N LYS A 52 -1.76 23.78 -12.22
CA LYS A 52 -1.12 24.68 -13.21
C LYS A 52 -0.20 25.70 -12.56
N GLU A 53 -0.50 26.13 -11.33
CA GLU A 53 0.32 27.09 -10.58
C GLU A 53 1.56 26.40 -10.01
N ALA A 54 1.43 25.16 -9.50
CA ALA A 54 2.55 24.33 -9.07
C ALA A 54 3.52 24.03 -10.24
N ALA A 55 3.00 23.69 -11.42
CA ALA A 55 3.81 23.47 -12.63
C ALA A 55 4.58 24.75 -13.08
N LYS A 56 4.00 25.94 -12.90
CA LYS A 56 4.68 27.21 -13.19
C LYS A 56 5.85 27.47 -12.23
N ILE A 57 5.65 27.18 -10.94
CA ILE A 57 6.68 27.35 -9.91
C ILE A 57 7.86 26.40 -10.17
N HIS A 58 7.56 25.15 -10.55
CA HIS A 58 8.57 24.14 -10.90
C HIS A 58 9.42 24.58 -12.10
N ASN A 59 8.78 25.05 -13.18
CA ASN A 59 9.47 25.57 -14.38
C ASN A 59 10.30 26.85 -14.13
N GLN A 60 9.90 27.68 -13.16
CA GLN A 60 10.69 28.87 -12.79
C GLN A 60 11.92 28.49 -11.95
N LYS A 61 11.84 27.44 -11.13
CA LYS A 61 12.96 26.90 -10.37
C LYS A 61 14.01 26.27 -11.29
N ALA A 62 13.57 25.48 -12.28
CA ALA A 62 14.45 24.85 -13.29
C ALA A 62 15.23 25.89 -14.12
N LYS A 63 14.60 27.00 -14.52
CA LYS A 63 15.27 28.07 -15.28
C LYS A 63 16.29 28.89 -14.46
N LYS A 64 16.21 28.86 -13.12
CA LYS A 64 17.13 29.59 -12.24
C LYS A 64 18.42 28.81 -11.97
N THR A 65 18.44 27.51 -12.23
CA THR A 65 19.61 26.63 -12.06
C THR A 65 20.55 26.60 -13.29
N GLU A 66 20.08 27.10 -14.46
CA GLU A 66 20.88 27.11 -15.71
C GLU A 66 21.71 28.38 -15.94
N GLN A 67 21.75 29.32 -15.01
CA GLN A 67 22.54 30.54 -15.16
C GLN A 67 23.60 30.66 -14.05
N THR A 68 24.74 30.03 -14.24
CA THR A 68 26.00 30.45 -13.61
C THR A 68 27.13 30.34 -14.65
N PRO A 69 27.96 31.37 -14.80
CA PRO A 69 28.83 31.53 -15.97
C PRO A 69 30.13 30.75 -15.86
N GLN A 70 30.56 30.22 -17.01
CA GLN A 70 31.93 29.81 -17.25
C GLN A 70 32.87 31.02 -17.12
N ALA A 71 33.95 30.87 -16.36
CA ALA A 71 35.16 31.64 -16.56
C ALA A 71 36.42 30.92 -16.04
N ALA A 72 37.33 30.70 -16.97
CA ALA A 72 38.79 30.70 -16.87
C ALA A 72 39.47 29.39 -16.46
N GLN A 73 39.94 28.70 -17.51
CA GLN A 73 41.15 27.85 -17.54
C GLN A 73 42.37 28.68 -17.15
N LYS A 74 43.26 28.13 -16.32
CA LYS A 74 44.70 28.33 -16.37
C LYS A 74 45.39 27.04 -15.95
N GLU A 75 46.17 26.55 -16.89
CA GLU A 75 47.18 25.50 -16.74
C GLU A 75 48.19 25.87 -15.66
N ASN A 76 48.60 24.88 -14.89
CA ASN A 76 49.98 24.70 -14.45
C ASN A 76 50.19 23.24 -14.06
N GLU A 77 51.18 22.66 -14.72
CA GLU A 77 51.79 21.35 -14.44
C GLU A 77 52.60 21.37 -13.13
N ILE A 78 52.84 20.11 -12.66
CA ILE A 78 53.94 19.60 -11.82
C ILE A 78 53.58 19.45 -10.34
N GLU A 79 53.50 18.24 -9.88
CA GLU A 79 54.37 17.30 -9.24
C GLU A 79 53.60 16.19 -8.52
N GLU A 80 54.05 15.00 -8.75
CA GLU A 80 53.67 13.73 -8.17
C GLU A 80 54.08 13.69 -6.69
N GLU A 81 53.12 13.63 -5.77
CA GLU A 81 53.32 13.05 -4.43
C GLU A 81 52.14 12.14 -4.07
N THR A 82 52.52 10.88 -3.91
CA THR A 82 51.63 9.82 -3.40
C THR A 82 51.38 10.05 -1.91
N GLU A 83 50.18 10.49 -1.58
CA GLU A 83 49.62 10.33 -0.22
C GLU A 83 48.27 9.60 -0.32
N GLY A 84 48.17 8.53 0.46
CA GLY A 84 47.00 7.67 0.50
C GLY A 84 45.78 8.43 0.97
N THR A 85 44.73 8.44 0.16
CA THR A 85 43.39 8.80 0.56
C THR A 85 42.86 7.71 1.50
N GLU A 86 42.84 7.99 2.78
CA GLU A 86 41.99 7.32 3.72
C GLU A 86 40.54 7.54 3.27
N GLU A 87 39.86 6.50 2.78
CA GLU A 87 38.42 6.47 2.66
C GLU A 87 37.85 6.72 4.06
N GLU A 88 37.17 7.83 4.26
CA GLU A 88 36.25 8.01 5.38
C GLU A 88 35.16 6.93 5.28
N THR A 89 35.42 5.78 5.87
CA THR A 89 34.37 4.83 6.22
C THR A 89 33.58 5.46 7.35
N GLY A 90 32.53 6.21 6.97
CA GLY A 90 31.51 6.63 7.92
C GLY A 90 31.08 5.42 8.74
N ASP A 91 31.13 5.59 10.04
CA ASP A 91 30.72 4.63 11.07
C ASP A 91 29.31 4.13 10.76
N ARG A 92 29.20 3.04 9.98
CA ARG A 92 27.94 2.36 9.78
C ARG A 92 27.64 1.64 11.07
N ASP A 93 26.58 2.09 11.74
CA ASP A 93 26.01 1.41 12.89
C ASP A 93 25.95 -0.12 12.59
N ALA A 94 26.76 -0.89 13.28
CA ALA A 94 26.90 -2.34 13.06
C ALA A 94 25.61 -3.13 13.40
N SER A 95 24.52 -2.45 13.77
CA SER A 95 23.21 -3.01 14.10
C SER A 95 22.27 -3.17 12.88
N VAL A 96 22.54 -2.49 11.77
CA VAL A 96 21.69 -2.58 10.57
C VAL A 96 22.24 -3.64 9.63
N PRO A 97 21.49 -4.72 9.32
CA PRO A 97 21.94 -5.73 8.37
C PRO A 97 22.27 -5.12 7.00
N ASP A 98 23.30 -5.62 6.32
CA ASP A 98 23.59 -5.23 4.95
C ASP A 98 22.43 -5.67 4.03
N ARG A 99 21.73 -4.70 3.48
CA ARG A 99 20.57 -4.88 2.58
C ARG A 99 20.88 -4.48 1.14
N SER A 100 22.17 -4.32 0.80
CA SER A 100 22.59 -3.98 -0.56
C SER A 100 22.15 -5.04 -1.58
N ASN A 101 21.94 -6.29 -1.14
CA ASN A 101 21.48 -7.39 -1.97
C ASN A 101 19.95 -7.46 -2.15
N PHE A 102 19.14 -6.58 -1.51
CA PHE A 102 17.67 -6.60 -1.62
C PHE A 102 17.15 -6.00 -2.93
N ALA A 103 18.02 -5.37 -3.71
CA ALA A 103 17.66 -4.87 -5.05
C ALA A 103 17.21 -6.00 -5.97
N VAL A 104 16.20 -5.72 -6.81
CA VAL A 104 15.72 -6.67 -7.82
C VAL A 104 16.86 -7.03 -8.80
N GLN A 105 17.07 -8.34 -9.01
CA GLN A 105 18.10 -8.88 -9.88
C GLN A 105 17.57 -10.13 -10.59
N PRO A 106 17.32 -10.07 -11.91
CA PRO A 106 16.87 -11.24 -12.66
C PRO A 106 17.87 -12.41 -12.54
N GLY A 107 17.32 -13.60 -12.30
CA GLY A 107 18.11 -14.83 -12.17
C GLY A 107 18.79 -15.05 -10.83
N VAL A 108 18.64 -14.13 -9.87
CA VAL A 108 19.12 -14.32 -8.49
C VAL A 108 17.96 -14.80 -7.63
N PRO A 109 18.04 -15.99 -6.99
CA PRO A 109 16.96 -16.54 -6.16
C PRO A 109 16.63 -15.63 -4.98
N VAL A 110 15.36 -15.60 -4.61
CA VAL A 110 14.82 -14.89 -3.45
C VAL A 110 13.85 -15.80 -2.71
N GLY A 111 14.12 -16.04 -1.45
CA GLY A 111 13.29 -16.86 -0.56
C GLY A 111 13.38 -18.35 -0.80
N THR A 112 12.83 -19.10 0.14
CA THR A 112 12.74 -20.56 0.11
C THR A 112 11.34 -21.03 0.51
N THR A 113 10.85 -22.10 -0.09
CA THR A 113 9.59 -22.74 0.31
C THR A 113 9.77 -23.71 1.49
N GLU A 114 11.00 -23.99 1.87
CA GLU A 114 11.31 -24.82 3.03
C GLU A 114 11.23 -24.00 4.31
N GLN A 115 10.47 -24.48 5.29
CA GLN A 115 10.41 -23.86 6.62
C GLN A 115 11.66 -24.23 7.40
N SER A 116 12.19 -23.28 8.16
CA SER A 116 13.24 -23.54 9.14
C SER A 116 12.66 -24.14 10.44
N ASP A 117 13.50 -24.75 11.27
CA ASP A 117 13.12 -25.20 12.60
C ASP A 117 12.98 -24.04 13.60
N GLU A 118 13.46 -22.84 13.24
CA GLU A 118 13.33 -21.65 14.07
C GLU A 118 11.89 -21.14 14.06
N LYS A 119 11.42 -20.69 15.23
CA LYS A 119 10.13 -20.04 15.37
C LYS A 119 10.23 -18.58 14.98
N ILE A 120 9.73 -18.24 13.81
CA ILE A 120 9.81 -16.90 13.23
C ILE A 120 8.42 -16.40 12.81
N VAL A 121 8.09 -15.19 13.23
CA VAL A 121 6.99 -14.42 12.64
C VAL A 121 7.58 -13.36 11.71
N TYR A 122 7.29 -13.47 10.44
CA TYR A 122 7.48 -12.40 9.47
C TYR A 122 6.20 -11.56 9.46
N LEU A 123 6.15 -10.54 10.32
CA LEU A 123 5.04 -9.58 10.31
C LEU A 123 5.12 -8.75 9.04
N THR A 124 4.04 -8.72 8.29
CA THR A 124 3.92 -7.96 7.04
C THR A 124 2.77 -6.98 7.14
N LEU A 125 2.99 -5.77 6.64
CA LEU A 125 2.05 -4.66 6.67
C LEU A 125 1.84 -4.16 5.25
N ASP A 126 0.59 -4.22 4.77
CA ASP A 126 0.20 -3.84 3.42
C ASP A 126 -0.48 -2.46 3.40
N ASP A 127 -0.54 -1.85 2.21
CA ASP A 127 -1.27 -0.62 1.87
C ASP A 127 -0.77 0.67 2.53
N GLY A 128 0.29 0.62 3.33
CA GLY A 128 0.98 1.81 3.81
C GLY A 128 1.88 2.45 2.72
N PRO A 129 2.58 3.57 3.05
CA PRO A 129 2.54 4.26 4.33
C PRO A 129 1.28 5.10 4.52
N SER A 130 0.91 5.35 5.79
CA SER A 130 -0.24 6.16 6.16
C SER A 130 -0.01 6.91 7.48
N ASP A 131 -1.05 7.55 7.98
CA ASP A 131 -1.10 8.16 9.31
C ASP A 131 -0.91 7.14 10.46
N ASN A 132 -1.06 5.84 10.21
CA ASN A 132 -0.80 4.78 11.18
C ASN A 132 0.65 4.30 11.22
N THR A 133 1.42 4.51 10.17
CA THR A 133 2.75 3.90 10.00
C THR A 133 3.72 4.31 11.12
N GLN A 134 3.72 5.58 11.55
CA GLN A 134 4.58 6.02 12.65
C GLN A 134 4.27 5.28 13.97
N ALA A 135 2.99 5.10 14.30
CA ALA A 135 2.58 4.38 15.51
C ALA A 135 2.98 2.90 15.44
N VAL A 136 2.91 2.28 14.26
CA VAL A 136 3.40 0.91 14.04
C VAL A 136 4.91 0.84 14.27
N LEU A 137 5.69 1.77 13.71
CA LEU A 137 7.14 1.82 13.91
C LEU A 137 7.53 1.96 15.40
N ASP A 138 6.82 2.81 16.14
CA ASP A 138 7.05 3.01 17.58
C ASP A 138 6.78 1.73 18.39
N ILE A 139 5.73 0.97 18.02
CA ILE A 139 5.42 -0.32 18.62
C ILE A 139 6.53 -1.34 18.31
N LEU A 140 6.95 -1.45 17.06
CA LEU A 140 7.99 -2.38 16.63
C LEU A 140 9.31 -2.11 17.34
N ASP A 141 9.70 -0.85 17.51
CA ASP A 141 10.88 -0.46 18.28
C ASP A 141 10.77 -0.87 19.75
N LYS A 142 9.62 -0.59 20.38
CA LYS A 142 9.36 -0.95 21.79
C LYS A 142 9.56 -2.44 22.07
N TYR A 143 9.16 -3.31 21.13
CA TYR A 143 9.24 -4.76 21.27
C TYR A 143 10.47 -5.38 20.62
N ASN A 144 11.40 -4.57 20.11
CA ASN A 144 12.55 -5.01 19.31
C ASN A 144 12.15 -6.00 18.20
N ALA A 145 11.01 -5.73 17.54
CA ALA A 145 10.46 -6.53 16.48
C ALA A 145 10.83 -5.91 15.11
N LYS A 146 11.07 -6.76 14.12
CA LYS A 146 11.23 -6.31 12.72
C LYS A 146 10.07 -6.79 11.88
N ALA A 147 9.72 -5.98 10.84
CA ALA A 147 8.59 -6.22 9.96
C ALA A 147 8.96 -5.91 8.51
N THR A 148 8.10 -6.30 7.59
CA THR A 148 8.18 -5.94 6.18
C THR A 148 6.96 -5.09 5.80
N PHE A 149 7.17 -3.97 5.15
CA PHE A 149 6.13 -3.05 4.69
C PHE A 149 6.00 -3.18 3.17
N PHE A 150 4.87 -3.69 2.70
CA PHE A 150 4.51 -3.73 1.29
C PHE A 150 3.76 -2.44 0.94
N VAL A 151 4.52 -1.46 0.44
CA VAL A 151 4.05 -0.07 0.32
C VAL A 151 3.33 0.21 -0.99
N THR A 152 2.44 1.21 -0.95
CA THR A 152 1.69 1.75 -2.10
C THR A 152 2.00 3.23 -2.31
N GLY A 153 1.51 3.80 -3.41
CA GLY A 153 1.56 5.24 -3.68
C GLY A 153 0.27 5.99 -3.34
N GLU A 154 -0.67 5.37 -2.60
CA GLU A 154 -2.00 5.95 -2.35
C GLU A 154 -1.97 7.21 -1.49
N MET A 155 -1.03 7.31 -0.53
CA MET A 155 -0.88 8.45 0.37
C MET A 155 0.53 9.05 0.27
N PRO A 156 0.84 9.76 -0.83
CA PRO A 156 2.19 10.25 -1.11
C PRO A 156 2.72 11.26 -0.10
N GLU A 157 1.85 11.86 0.71
CA GLU A 157 2.24 12.75 1.81
C GLU A 157 2.95 12.02 2.96
N TYR A 158 2.84 10.70 3.04
CA TYR A 158 3.54 9.87 4.04
C TYR A 158 4.74 9.11 3.45
N LYS A 159 5.16 9.38 2.21
CA LYS A 159 6.24 8.63 1.54
C LYS A 159 7.54 8.58 2.35
N ASP A 160 7.85 9.62 3.12
CA ASP A 160 9.03 9.69 3.98
C ASP A 160 9.06 8.58 5.05
N MET A 161 7.90 7.97 5.37
CA MET A 161 7.81 6.84 6.27
C MET A 161 8.44 5.56 5.68
N ILE A 162 8.57 5.46 4.36
CA ILE A 162 9.31 4.38 3.69
C ILE A 162 10.77 4.40 4.15
N LYS A 163 11.41 5.59 4.06
CA LYS A 163 12.78 5.75 4.54
C LYS A 163 12.88 5.55 6.04
N ALA A 164 11.93 6.07 6.83
CA ALA A 164 11.92 5.90 8.28
C ALA A 164 11.84 4.41 8.69
N ALA A 165 11.00 3.61 8.04
CA ALA A 165 10.92 2.17 8.25
C ALA A 165 12.24 1.47 7.84
N TYR A 166 12.79 1.83 6.69
CA TYR A 166 14.06 1.29 6.20
C TYR A 166 15.22 1.58 7.16
N ASP A 167 15.38 2.80 7.63
CA ASP A 167 16.46 3.21 8.54
C ASP A 167 16.37 2.49 9.89
N LYS A 168 15.17 2.11 10.32
CA LYS A 168 14.92 1.30 11.53
C LYS A 168 15.16 -0.21 11.33
N GLY A 169 15.63 -0.63 10.16
CA GLY A 169 15.97 -2.03 9.88
C GLY A 169 14.80 -2.90 9.44
N HIS A 170 13.67 -2.31 9.07
CA HIS A 170 12.56 -3.02 8.44
C HIS A 170 12.82 -3.22 6.95
N THR A 171 12.21 -4.24 6.35
CA THR A 171 12.28 -4.47 4.91
C THR A 171 11.15 -3.73 4.20
N ILE A 172 11.47 -3.13 3.06
CA ILE A 172 10.49 -2.51 2.18
C ILE A 172 10.23 -3.47 1.02
N GLY A 173 8.96 -3.76 0.79
CA GLY A 173 8.44 -4.43 -0.40
C GLY A 173 7.46 -3.52 -1.13
N MET A 174 6.95 -3.97 -2.28
CA MET A 174 6.06 -3.18 -3.13
C MET A 174 4.69 -3.85 -3.27
N HIS A 175 3.62 -3.04 -3.15
CA HIS A 175 2.22 -3.51 -3.25
C HIS A 175 1.45 -2.82 -4.36
N THR A 176 2.13 -2.49 -5.48
CA THR A 176 1.67 -1.64 -6.57
C THR A 176 1.55 -0.15 -6.16
N TYR A 177 1.48 0.74 -7.14
CA TYR A 177 1.38 2.18 -6.86
C TYR A 177 -0.04 2.62 -6.55
N SER A 178 -0.99 2.20 -7.40
CA SER A 178 -2.37 2.70 -7.32
C SER A 178 -3.30 1.83 -6.48
N HIS A 179 -2.92 0.59 -6.20
CA HIS A 179 -3.77 -0.44 -5.58
C HIS A 179 -5.19 -0.56 -6.20
N ASP A 180 -5.38 0.01 -7.41
CA ASP A 180 -6.64 -0.02 -8.15
C ASP A 180 -6.71 -1.28 -9.02
N TYR A 181 -7.51 -2.25 -8.61
CA TYR A 181 -7.66 -3.53 -9.31
C TYR A 181 -8.03 -3.38 -10.79
N ALA A 182 -8.81 -2.36 -11.15
CA ALA A 182 -9.19 -2.11 -12.53
C ALA A 182 -8.02 -1.63 -13.39
N LYS A 183 -7.06 -0.93 -12.81
CA LYS A 183 -5.82 -0.50 -13.47
C LYS A 183 -4.79 -1.62 -13.44
N VAL A 184 -4.47 -2.11 -12.23
CA VAL A 184 -3.41 -3.08 -11.98
C VAL A 184 -3.64 -4.36 -12.77
N TYR A 185 -4.88 -4.87 -12.85
CA TYR A 185 -5.20 -6.13 -13.53
C TYR A 185 -5.82 -5.96 -14.92
N ALA A 186 -5.74 -4.76 -15.51
CA ALA A 186 -6.20 -4.52 -16.88
C ALA A 186 -5.41 -5.31 -17.94
N SER A 187 -4.10 -5.49 -17.72
CA SER A 187 -3.19 -6.30 -18.53
C SER A 187 -1.89 -6.56 -17.78
N VAL A 188 -1.06 -7.47 -18.29
CA VAL A 188 0.30 -7.71 -17.76
C VAL A 188 1.14 -6.43 -17.83
N ASP A 189 1.07 -5.70 -18.95
CA ASP A 189 1.80 -4.43 -19.12
C ASP A 189 1.32 -3.37 -18.14
N ALA A 190 0.01 -3.28 -17.88
CA ALA A 190 -0.56 -2.34 -16.92
C ALA A 190 -0.09 -2.64 -15.50
N TYR A 191 0.00 -3.92 -15.12
CA TYR A 191 0.56 -4.33 -13.84
C TYR A 191 1.99 -3.85 -13.66
N PHE A 192 2.85 -4.09 -14.66
CA PHE A 192 4.26 -3.69 -14.57
C PHE A 192 4.45 -2.18 -14.63
N GLN A 193 3.63 -1.44 -15.37
CA GLN A 193 3.65 0.03 -15.33
C GLN A 193 3.34 0.57 -13.94
N ASP A 194 2.36 0.00 -13.26
CA ASP A 194 1.99 0.39 -11.90
C ASP A 194 3.05 -0.04 -10.87
N LEU A 195 3.64 -1.24 -11.05
CA LEU A 195 4.75 -1.72 -10.23
C LEU A 195 6.02 -0.87 -10.41
N ASP A 196 6.31 -0.43 -11.63
CA ASP A 196 7.46 0.43 -11.92
C ASP A 196 7.30 1.81 -11.26
N GLN A 197 6.07 2.34 -11.16
CA GLN A 197 5.81 3.62 -10.49
C GLN A 197 6.11 3.53 -8.99
N ILE A 198 5.67 2.47 -8.31
CA ILE A 198 6.02 2.30 -6.89
C ILE A 198 7.51 2.00 -6.73
N GLY A 199 8.11 1.26 -7.66
CA GLY A 199 9.55 1.00 -7.69
C GLY A 199 10.38 2.28 -7.75
N GLN A 200 9.98 3.25 -8.57
CA GLN A 200 10.63 4.57 -8.64
C GLN A 200 10.50 5.35 -7.32
N MET A 201 9.29 5.39 -6.73
CA MET A 201 9.06 6.06 -5.46
C MET A 201 9.92 5.44 -4.34
N VAL A 202 9.97 4.11 -4.26
CA VAL A 202 10.79 3.41 -3.26
C VAL A 202 12.28 3.65 -3.51
N GLN A 203 12.72 3.62 -4.76
CA GLN A 203 14.13 3.89 -5.12
C GLN A 203 14.56 5.31 -4.72
N GLU A 204 13.69 6.31 -4.85
CA GLU A 204 13.97 7.68 -4.38
C GLU A 204 14.20 7.72 -2.86
N GLU A 205 13.50 6.90 -2.08
CA GLU A 205 13.58 6.90 -0.61
C GLU A 205 14.73 6.03 -0.05
N ILE A 206 15.02 4.85 -0.66
CA ILE A 206 15.97 3.89 -0.11
C ILE A 206 17.14 3.52 -1.04
N GLY A 207 17.19 4.12 -2.24
CA GLY A 207 18.33 4.01 -3.17
C GLY A 207 18.27 2.82 -4.15
N TYR A 208 17.30 1.90 -4.04
CA TYR A 208 17.14 0.76 -4.93
C TYR A 208 15.67 0.33 -5.06
N VAL A 209 15.36 -0.42 -6.13
CA VAL A 209 14.06 -1.09 -6.31
C VAL A 209 14.12 -2.46 -5.63
N PRO A 210 13.29 -2.74 -4.60
CA PRO A 210 13.36 -4.00 -3.87
C PRO A 210 12.82 -5.18 -4.69
N CYS A 211 13.36 -6.37 -4.42
CA CYS A 211 12.90 -7.61 -5.07
C CYS A 211 11.63 -8.20 -4.44
N PHE A 212 11.17 -7.70 -3.31
CA PHE A 212 10.01 -8.20 -2.58
C PHE A 212 8.73 -7.51 -3.05
N ILE A 213 7.74 -8.29 -3.47
CA ILE A 213 6.43 -7.76 -3.87
C ILE A 213 5.29 -8.55 -3.22
N ARG A 214 4.11 -7.94 -3.16
CA ARG A 214 2.85 -8.63 -2.88
C ARG A 214 1.79 -8.15 -3.88
N PHE A 215 1.03 -9.10 -4.42
CA PHE A 215 -0.08 -8.77 -5.32
C PHE A 215 -1.27 -8.22 -4.53
N PRO A 216 -1.96 -7.15 -4.96
CA PRO A 216 -3.24 -6.75 -4.39
C PRO A 216 -4.22 -7.92 -4.30
N GLY A 217 -4.61 -8.27 -3.05
CA GLY A 217 -5.46 -9.42 -2.77
C GLY A 217 -4.78 -10.79 -2.84
N GLY A 218 -3.45 -10.83 -3.00
CA GLY A 218 -2.65 -12.05 -3.08
C GLY A 218 -2.72 -12.76 -4.44
N SER A 219 -1.87 -13.77 -4.63
CA SER A 219 -1.81 -14.54 -5.88
C SER A 219 -3.08 -15.38 -6.14
N SER A 220 -3.83 -15.70 -5.08
CA SER A 220 -5.08 -16.47 -5.15
C SER A 220 -6.33 -15.62 -5.37
N ASN A 221 -6.20 -14.28 -5.51
CA ASN A 221 -7.37 -13.43 -5.67
C ASN A 221 -8.18 -13.81 -6.92
N THR A 222 -9.50 -13.73 -6.80
CA THR A 222 -10.43 -14.01 -7.90
C THR A 222 -11.01 -12.74 -8.52
N VAL A 223 -10.63 -11.56 -8.00
CA VAL A 223 -11.14 -10.27 -8.49
C VAL A 223 -10.48 -9.91 -9.82
N SER A 224 -9.18 -10.18 -9.95
CA SER A 224 -8.37 -9.90 -11.14
C SER A 224 -8.96 -10.46 -12.43
N LYS A 225 -9.57 -11.68 -12.40
CA LYS A 225 -10.19 -12.29 -13.58
C LYS A 225 -11.40 -11.54 -14.13
N LYS A 226 -11.98 -10.61 -13.36
CA LYS A 226 -13.06 -9.73 -13.85
C LYS A 226 -12.53 -8.71 -14.87
N TYR A 227 -11.25 -8.39 -14.80
CA TYR A 227 -10.57 -7.47 -15.69
C TYR A 227 -9.84 -8.21 -16.81
N THR A 228 -9.05 -9.23 -16.46
CA THR A 228 -8.34 -10.05 -17.44
C THR A 228 -8.30 -11.50 -16.95
N ALA A 229 -8.99 -12.40 -17.64
CA ALA A 229 -9.01 -13.81 -17.32
C ALA A 229 -7.60 -14.42 -17.46
N GLY A 230 -7.18 -15.25 -16.49
CA GLY A 230 -5.87 -15.91 -16.50
C GLY A 230 -4.68 -15.02 -16.16
N ILE A 231 -4.89 -13.75 -15.81
CA ILE A 231 -3.79 -12.80 -15.61
C ILE A 231 -2.86 -13.23 -14.47
N MET A 232 -3.39 -13.76 -13.36
CA MET A 232 -2.54 -14.14 -12.22
C MET A 232 -1.61 -15.31 -12.59
N SER A 233 -2.09 -16.29 -13.40
CA SER A 233 -1.25 -17.38 -13.88
C SER A 233 -0.04 -16.89 -14.70
N THR A 234 -0.20 -15.78 -15.40
CA THR A 234 0.91 -15.14 -16.13
C THR A 234 1.78 -14.29 -15.18
N LEU A 235 1.17 -13.48 -14.33
CA LEU A 235 1.90 -12.56 -13.46
C LEU A 235 2.82 -13.28 -12.47
N VAL A 236 2.39 -14.40 -11.87
CA VAL A 236 3.24 -15.14 -10.92
C VAL A 236 4.52 -15.68 -11.57
N GLN A 237 4.53 -15.91 -12.86
CA GLN A 237 5.71 -16.32 -13.62
C GLN A 237 6.54 -15.11 -14.06
N GLU A 238 5.88 -14.09 -14.60
CA GLU A 238 6.54 -12.90 -15.15
C GLU A 238 7.28 -12.08 -14.07
N VAL A 239 6.72 -11.95 -12.86
CA VAL A 239 7.41 -11.25 -11.77
C VAL A 239 8.69 -11.98 -11.37
N GLN A 240 8.66 -13.32 -11.28
CA GLN A 240 9.85 -14.11 -10.96
C GLN A 240 10.89 -14.07 -12.08
N ASN A 241 10.48 -14.14 -13.35
CA ASN A 241 11.38 -13.99 -14.50
C ASN A 241 12.12 -12.63 -14.48
N ARG A 242 11.50 -11.59 -13.93
CA ARG A 242 12.07 -10.24 -13.79
C ARG A 242 12.89 -10.05 -12.51
N GLY A 243 13.04 -11.09 -11.69
CA GLY A 243 13.84 -11.07 -10.47
C GLY A 243 13.09 -10.63 -9.21
N TYR A 244 11.78 -10.47 -9.29
CA TYR A 244 10.94 -10.24 -8.11
C TYR A 244 10.51 -11.54 -7.48
N GLN A 245 10.34 -11.55 -6.15
CA GLN A 245 9.66 -12.60 -5.41
C GLN A 245 8.36 -12.06 -4.85
N TYR A 246 7.24 -12.72 -5.16
CA TYR A 246 5.97 -12.39 -4.54
C TYR A 246 5.76 -13.18 -3.25
N TYR A 247 5.12 -12.54 -2.28
CA TYR A 247 4.82 -13.12 -0.97
C TYR A 247 3.32 -13.08 -0.72
N ASP A 248 2.71 -14.24 -0.57
CA ASP A 248 1.41 -14.37 0.06
C ASP A 248 1.61 -14.49 1.59
N TRP A 249 0.71 -15.14 2.29
CA TRP A 249 0.75 -15.30 3.74
C TRP A 249 0.21 -16.68 4.15
N ASN A 250 0.63 -17.19 5.30
CA ASN A 250 0.05 -18.37 5.94
C ASN A 250 -0.56 -18.06 7.30
N GLY A 251 -0.57 -16.77 7.72
CA GLY A 251 -1.28 -16.22 8.85
C GLY A 251 -1.87 -14.85 8.52
N SER A 252 -2.98 -14.47 9.12
CA SER A 252 -3.63 -13.18 8.89
C SER A 252 -4.37 -12.71 10.14
N SER A 253 -4.28 -11.41 10.45
CA SER A 253 -5.09 -10.78 11.51
C SER A 253 -6.58 -10.68 11.14
N GLY A 254 -6.91 -10.75 9.85
CA GLY A 254 -8.28 -10.55 9.36
C GLY A 254 -8.70 -9.09 9.26
N ASP A 255 -7.77 -8.16 9.37
CA ASP A 255 -7.99 -6.70 9.32
C ASP A 255 -8.29 -6.15 7.92
N GLY A 256 -8.28 -6.99 6.87
CA GLY A 256 -8.85 -6.65 5.57
C GLY A 256 -10.32 -6.25 5.63
N SER A 257 -11.03 -6.59 6.72
CA SER A 257 -12.39 -6.15 7.03
C SER A 257 -12.44 -5.45 8.39
N VAL A 258 -13.53 -4.69 8.64
CA VAL A 258 -13.72 -4.01 9.95
C VAL A 258 -13.93 -5.05 11.04
N ARG A 259 -13.07 -5.04 12.06
CA ARG A 259 -13.08 -5.92 13.22
C ARG A 259 -12.67 -5.17 14.47
N THR A 260 -13.01 -5.72 15.64
CA THR A 260 -12.51 -5.21 16.91
C THR A 260 -11.06 -5.62 17.13
N THR A 261 -10.36 -4.92 18.01
CA THR A 261 -8.97 -5.23 18.41
C THR A 261 -8.88 -6.67 18.93
N GLU A 262 -9.83 -7.13 19.74
CA GLU A 262 -9.87 -8.47 20.31
C GLU A 262 -10.03 -9.56 19.24
N GLU A 263 -10.89 -9.32 18.23
CA GLU A 263 -11.06 -10.24 17.11
C GLU A 263 -9.79 -10.35 16.27
N LEU A 264 -9.09 -9.24 16.04
CA LEU A 264 -7.81 -9.23 15.34
C LEU A 264 -6.75 -10.01 16.09
N VAL A 265 -6.61 -9.79 17.41
CA VAL A 265 -5.69 -10.53 18.27
C VAL A 265 -5.99 -12.01 18.23
N ALA A 266 -7.26 -12.40 18.45
CA ALA A 266 -7.67 -13.81 18.49
C ALA A 266 -7.36 -14.52 17.16
N GLN A 267 -7.59 -13.86 16.04
CA GLN A 267 -7.29 -14.45 14.72
C GLN A 267 -5.79 -14.47 14.45
N ALA A 268 -5.08 -13.37 14.66
CA ALA A 268 -3.65 -13.28 14.38
C ALA A 268 -2.83 -14.27 15.22
N THR A 269 -3.28 -14.63 16.43
CA THR A 269 -2.57 -15.54 17.35
C THR A 269 -3.01 -17.01 17.23
N SER A 270 -3.80 -17.37 16.22
CA SER A 270 -4.30 -18.73 16.01
C SER A 270 -3.38 -19.62 15.16
N PHE A 271 -2.24 -19.10 14.69
CA PHE A 271 -1.30 -19.83 13.84
C PHE A 271 -0.11 -20.35 14.65
N ASP A 272 0.36 -21.57 14.32
CA ASP A 272 1.40 -22.28 15.10
C ASP A 272 2.55 -22.87 14.25
N SER A 273 2.60 -22.53 12.95
CA SER A 273 3.72 -22.94 12.08
C SER A 273 5.03 -22.31 12.54
N ASN A 274 6.16 -23.00 12.36
CA ASN A 274 7.47 -22.47 12.72
C ASN A 274 7.77 -21.14 12.02
N ASN A 275 7.39 -21.02 10.73
CA ASN A 275 7.56 -19.79 9.97
C ASN A 275 6.18 -19.24 9.57
N ILE A 276 5.81 -18.11 10.13
CA ILE A 276 4.53 -17.46 9.93
C ILE A 276 4.75 -16.16 9.18
N ILE A 277 4.25 -16.05 7.95
CA ILE A 277 4.08 -14.76 7.26
C ILE A 277 2.71 -14.24 7.66
N LEU A 278 2.69 -13.29 8.59
CA LEU A 278 1.46 -12.73 9.16
C LEU A 278 1.04 -11.48 8.41
N LEU A 279 -0.12 -11.53 7.75
CA LEU A 279 -0.71 -10.39 7.05
C LEU A 279 -1.45 -9.47 8.03
N CYS A 280 -1.05 -8.21 8.03
CA CYS A 280 -1.72 -7.07 8.62
C CYS A 280 -1.69 -5.89 7.64
N HIS A 281 -2.37 -4.78 7.98
CA HIS A 281 -2.34 -3.56 7.20
C HIS A 281 -2.04 -2.36 8.11
N ASP A 282 -1.26 -1.39 7.60
CA ASP A 282 -1.01 -0.11 8.26
C ASP A 282 -1.59 1.07 7.49
N SER A 283 -2.50 0.80 6.55
CA SER A 283 -3.22 1.82 5.79
C SER A 283 -4.14 2.69 6.67
N HIS A 284 -4.60 3.81 6.12
CA HIS A 284 -5.56 4.68 6.77
C HIS A 284 -6.80 3.92 7.27
N GLY A 285 -7.26 4.24 8.48
CA GLY A 285 -8.43 3.59 9.10
C GLY A 285 -8.16 2.24 9.75
N LYS A 286 -6.91 1.78 9.85
CA LYS A 286 -6.49 0.53 10.54
C LYS A 286 -6.05 0.75 11.99
N GLN A 287 -6.70 1.68 12.69
CA GLN A 287 -6.37 1.97 14.10
C GLN A 287 -6.49 0.73 15.00
N THR A 288 -7.48 -0.14 14.77
CA THR A 288 -7.64 -1.38 15.53
C THR A 288 -6.49 -2.37 15.32
N THR A 289 -5.85 -2.36 14.13
CA THR A 289 -4.62 -3.12 13.88
C THR A 289 -3.48 -2.59 14.73
N VAL A 290 -3.26 -1.27 14.75
CA VAL A 290 -2.23 -0.63 15.59
C VAL A 290 -2.43 -1.02 17.06
N GLU A 291 -3.66 -0.98 17.56
CA GLU A 291 -4.01 -1.36 18.94
C GLU A 291 -3.80 -2.86 19.23
N ALA A 292 -3.96 -3.73 18.22
CA ALA A 292 -3.79 -5.18 18.37
C ALA A 292 -2.31 -5.62 18.37
N LEU A 293 -1.43 -4.89 17.68
CA LEU A 293 -0.03 -5.29 17.49
C LEU A 293 0.71 -5.61 18.79
N PRO A 294 0.61 -4.83 19.89
CA PRO A 294 1.29 -5.16 21.13
C PRO A 294 0.96 -6.57 21.65
N GLN A 295 -0.32 -6.92 21.67
CA GLN A 295 -0.79 -8.21 22.18
C GLN A 295 -0.38 -9.37 21.25
N ILE A 296 -0.38 -9.15 19.94
CA ILE A 296 0.06 -10.13 18.95
C ILE A 296 1.55 -10.41 19.12
N ILE A 297 2.37 -9.37 19.29
CA ILE A 297 3.82 -9.49 19.46
C ILE A 297 4.13 -10.21 20.78
N GLU A 298 3.52 -9.77 21.89
CA GLU A 298 3.69 -10.38 23.21
C GLU A 298 3.32 -11.88 23.20
N HIS A 299 2.21 -12.24 22.53
CA HIS A 299 1.78 -13.63 22.41
C HIS A 299 2.87 -14.49 21.77
N TYR A 300 3.34 -14.13 20.58
CA TYR A 300 4.32 -14.92 19.84
C TYR A 300 5.69 -14.94 20.54
N GLN A 301 6.13 -13.83 21.09
CA GLN A 301 7.39 -13.78 21.87
C GLN A 301 7.31 -14.69 23.10
N SER A 302 6.16 -14.78 23.78
CA SER A 302 5.95 -15.68 24.92
C SER A 302 6.06 -17.16 24.55
N LEU A 303 5.77 -17.50 23.27
CA LEU A 303 5.91 -18.84 22.71
C LEU A 303 7.29 -19.12 22.11
N GLY A 304 8.23 -18.17 22.23
CA GLY A 304 9.59 -18.27 21.74
C GLY A 304 9.78 -17.94 20.25
N TYR A 305 8.84 -17.25 19.63
CA TYR A 305 9.04 -16.72 18.28
C TYR A 305 9.85 -15.43 18.30
N THR A 306 10.63 -15.24 17.26
CA THR A 306 11.29 -13.97 16.94
C THR A 306 10.57 -13.27 15.78
N PHE A 307 10.50 -11.94 15.82
CA PHE A 307 9.95 -11.15 14.72
C PHE A 307 11.10 -10.69 13.81
N LYS A 308 11.11 -11.20 12.58
CA LYS A 308 12.13 -10.85 11.56
C LYS A 308 11.46 -10.17 10.37
N ALA A 309 12.15 -9.22 9.78
CA ALA A 309 11.80 -8.71 8.44
C ALA A 309 12.18 -9.75 7.38
N LEU A 310 11.52 -9.74 6.23
CA LEU A 310 11.88 -10.60 5.10
C LEU A 310 13.26 -10.22 4.55
N ASP A 311 14.01 -11.22 4.17
CA ASP A 311 15.28 -11.14 3.46
C ASP A 311 15.30 -12.14 2.29
N ARG A 312 16.44 -12.30 1.62
CA ARG A 312 16.54 -13.22 0.48
C ARG A 312 16.47 -14.70 0.84
N ASP A 313 16.69 -15.05 2.10
CA ASP A 313 16.71 -16.44 2.57
C ASP A 313 15.43 -16.80 3.33
N SER A 314 14.51 -15.84 3.47
CA SER A 314 13.27 -16.00 4.22
C SER A 314 12.32 -17.01 3.60
N PHE A 315 11.51 -17.65 4.44
CA PHE A 315 10.41 -18.52 4.02
C PHE A 315 9.42 -17.76 3.14
N VAL A 316 8.96 -18.40 2.07
CA VAL A 316 7.97 -17.89 1.12
C VAL A 316 6.69 -18.71 1.19
N ALA A 317 5.57 -18.07 1.43
CA ALA A 317 4.25 -18.67 1.27
C ALA A 317 3.66 -18.28 -0.08
N HIS A 318 3.23 -19.26 -0.86
CA HIS A 318 2.49 -19.04 -2.10
C HIS A 318 1.12 -19.69 -1.98
N HIS A 319 0.08 -18.92 -2.30
CA HIS A 319 -1.27 -19.45 -2.45
C HIS A 319 -1.43 -20.13 -3.82
N GLY A 320 -2.41 -21.03 -3.93
CA GLY A 320 -2.81 -21.58 -5.21
C GLY A 320 -3.46 -20.51 -6.09
N VAL A 321 -3.05 -20.41 -7.35
CA VAL A 321 -3.63 -19.45 -8.30
C VAL A 321 -5.02 -19.90 -8.72
N ASN A 322 -6.04 -19.04 -8.54
CA ASN A 322 -7.47 -19.33 -8.76
C ASN A 322 -8.08 -18.52 -9.92
N ASN A 323 -7.33 -18.25 -10.94
CA ASN A 323 -7.69 -17.26 -11.95
C ASN A 323 -8.01 -17.88 -13.30
#